data_2b57dd0180b5e9c2f9c5bc77efd5aaad
#
_entry.id   2b57dd0180b5e9c2f9c5bc77efd5aaad
#
_cell.length_a   1.000
_cell.length_b   1.000
_cell.length_c   1.000
_cell.angle_alpha   90.00
_cell.angle_beta   90.00
_cell.angle_gamma   90.00
#
_symmetry.space_group_name_H-M   'P 1'
#
loop_
_entity.id
_entity.type
_entity.pdbx_description
1 polymer ?
#
loop_
_entity_poly.entity_id
_entity_poly.type
_entity_poly.pdbx_seq_one_letter_code
_entity_poly.pdbx_strand_id
1 'polypeptide(L)'
;MFNDSNLAGALPRHLAKQNLHRAHFFCDAPQAEKVLLVGDFNDWNPRATPMARQPDGRWMASLELTHGYHEYLFLVDGKPVLDPNATGTWAMLPL
;
A
#
# COMPACT_ATOMS: atom_id res chain seq x y z
N MET A 1 -19.35 -17.04 -23.29
CA MET A 1 -19.06 -17.08 -22.75
C MET A 1 -18.75 -17.09 -22.18
N PHE A 2 -18.77 -16.70 -22.10
CA PHE A 2 -18.33 -16.49 -21.47
C PHE A 2 -17.95 -16.66 -20.86
N ASN A 3 -18.13 -16.50 -21.03
CA ASN A 3 -17.78 -16.42 -20.28
C ASN A 3 -17.48 -16.45 -19.69
N ASP A 4 -17.68 -16.24 -19.95
CA ASP A 4 -17.44 -16.06 -19.24
C ASP A 4 -17.51 -16.05 -18.59
N SER A 5 -17.77 -15.99 -18.85
CA SER A 5 -17.84 -15.88 -18.17
C SER A 5 -17.94 -15.80 -17.41
N ASN A 6 -18.28 -15.66 -17.58
CA ASN A 6 -18.28 -15.56 -16.78
C ASN A 6 -18.42 -15.15 -16.30
N LEU A 7 -18.66 -14.88 -16.48
CA LEU A 7 -18.62 -14.24 -15.95
C LEU A 7 -18.81 -14.07 -15.24
N ALA A 8 -19.05 -14.36 -15.51
CA ALA A 8 -19.52 -14.42 -14.26
C ALA A 8 -19.55 -13.22 -13.44
N GLY A 9 -20.63 -12.75 -13.14
CA GLY A 9 -20.85 -11.66 -12.28
C GLY A 9 -19.61 -10.97 -11.79
N ALA A 10 -18.57 -11.56 -11.93
CA ALA A 10 -17.31 -10.96 -11.57
C ALA A 10 -17.01 -9.82 -12.53
N LEU A 11 -16.33 -8.82 -12.04
CA LEU A 11 -15.81 -7.79 -12.91
C LEU A 11 -14.97 -8.42 -14.00
N PRO A 12 -15.05 -7.91 -15.20
CA PRO A 12 -14.14 -8.37 -16.24
C PRO A 12 -12.69 -8.19 -15.76
N ARG A 13 -11.91 -9.20 -15.91
CA ARG A 13 -10.55 -9.17 -15.42
C ARG A 13 -9.72 -8.06 -16.04
N HIS A 14 -10.00 -7.73 -17.27
CA HIS A 14 -9.26 -6.67 -17.93
C HIS A 14 -9.51 -5.31 -17.26
N LEU A 15 -10.71 -5.08 -16.75
CA LEU A 15 -10.98 -3.83 -16.03
C LEU A 15 -10.22 -3.78 -14.73
N ALA A 16 -10.20 -4.89 -14.00
CA ALA A 16 -9.47 -4.92 -12.74
C ALA A 16 -7.99 -4.65 -12.98
N LYS A 17 -7.43 -5.27 -14.01
CA LYS A 17 -6.01 -5.07 -14.31
C LYS A 17 -5.71 -3.64 -14.72
N GLN A 18 -6.62 -3.01 -15.47
CA GLN A 18 -6.40 -1.66 -15.94
C GLN A 18 -6.37 -0.65 -14.81
N ASN A 19 -6.97 -1.00 -13.67
CA ASN A 19 -7.08 -0.09 -12.55
C ASN A 19 -6.02 -0.33 -11.48
N LEU A 20 -5.09 -1.24 -11.74
CA LEU A 20 -4.05 -1.55 -10.76
C LEU A 20 -2.70 -1.11 -11.28
N HIS A 21 -1.90 -0.63 -10.37
CA HIS A 21 -0.49 -0.41 -10.66
C HIS A 21 0.31 -0.67 -9.40
N ARG A 22 1.59 -0.90 -9.56
CA ARG A 22 2.44 -1.25 -8.43
C ARG A 22 2.98 0.02 -7.78
N ALA A 23 2.74 0.14 -6.49
CA ALA A 23 3.23 1.26 -5.70
C ALA A 23 4.31 0.77 -4.74
N HIS A 24 5.33 1.57 -4.56
CA HIS A 24 6.42 1.28 -3.65
C HIS A 24 6.42 2.28 -2.52
N PHE A 25 6.52 1.78 -1.30
CA PHE A 25 6.53 2.61 -0.11
C PHE A 25 7.86 2.41 0.61
N PHE A 26 8.46 3.52 1.02
CA PHE A 26 9.73 3.50 1.74
C PHE A 26 9.59 4.28 3.03
N CYS A 27 10.16 3.74 4.09
CA CYS A 27 10.19 4.40 5.38
C CYS A 27 11.63 4.38 5.89
N ASP A 28 12.16 5.55 6.18
CA ASP A 28 13.52 5.67 6.68
C ASP A 28 13.50 5.59 8.20
N ALA A 29 13.71 4.38 8.70
CA ALA A 29 13.69 4.12 10.13
C ALA A 29 14.76 3.08 10.48
N PRO A 30 16.05 3.45 10.38
CA PRO A 30 17.13 2.48 10.53
C PRO A 30 17.23 1.86 11.92
N GLN A 31 16.69 2.54 12.93
CA GLN A 31 16.74 2.05 14.31
C GLN A 31 15.51 1.24 14.69
N ALA A 32 14.52 1.15 13.81
CA ALA A 32 13.28 0.45 14.13
C ALA A 32 13.49 -1.05 14.11
N GLU A 33 12.70 -1.74 14.91
CA GLU A 33 12.67 -3.19 14.90
C GLU A 33 11.58 -3.71 13.99
N LYS A 34 10.53 -2.92 13.76
CA LYS A 34 9.39 -3.36 13.01
C LYS A 34 8.67 -2.14 12.43
N VAL A 35 8.38 -2.21 11.15
CA VAL A 35 7.63 -1.17 10.48
C VAL A 35 6.49 -1.81 9.70
N LEU A 36 5.28 -1.26 9.87
CA LEU A 36 4.08 -1.75 9.23
C LEU A 36 3.49 -0.64 8.40
N LEU A 37 2.90 -1.00 7.28
CA LEU A 37 2.19 -0.07 6.41
C LEU A 37 0.70 -0.28 6.61
N VAL A 38 -0.01 0.78 6.98
CA VAL A 38 -1.46 0.74 7.13
C VAL A 38 -2.09 1.84 6.31
N GLY A 39 -3.22 1.53 5.70
CA GLY A 39 -3.90 2.49 4.87
C GLY A 39 -5.26 1.98 4.44
N ASP A 40 -5.94 2.80 3.63
CA ASP A 40 -7.29 2.46 3.16
C ASP A 40 -7.28 1.22 2.27
N PHE A 41 -6.14 0.86 1.71
CA PHE A 41 -6.00 -0.31 0.84
C PHE A 41 -5.88 -1.63 1.60
N ASN A 42 -5.71 -1.60 2.90
CA ASN A 42 -5.65 -2.83 3.71
C ASN A 42 -6.48 -2.72 4.98
N ASP A 43 -7.51 -1.86 4.95
CA ASP A 43 -8.44 -1.65 6.07
C ASP A 43 -7.74 -1.20 7.34
N TRP A 44 -6.61 -0.52 7.20
CA TRP A 44 -5.82 -0.04 8.34
C TRP A 44 -5.40 -1.17 9.27
N ASN A 45 -5.27 -2.38 8.71
CA ASN A 45 -4.93 -3.57 9.48
C ASN A 45 -3.42 -3.65 9.67
N PRO A 46 -2.91 -3.53 10.89
CA PRO A 46 -1.47 -3.53 11.12
C PRO A 46 -0.80 -4.86 10.79
N ARG A 47 -1.58 -5.92 10.60
CA ARG A 47 -1.02 -7.24 10.28
C ARG A 47 -0.97 -7.52 8.79
N ALA A 48 -1.58 -6.65 7.97
CA ALA A 48 -1.74 -6.97 6.56
C ALA A 48 -0.48 -6.76 5.75
N THR A 49 0.29 -5.72 6.06
CA THR A 49 1.41 -5.32 5.20
C THR A 49 2.63 -4.94 6.02
N PRO A 50 3.34 -5.92 6.57
CA PRO A 50 4.62 -5.62 7.20
C PRO A 50 5.64 -5.20 6.14
N MET A 51 6.47 -4.24 6.49
CA MET A 51 7.51 -3.77 5.59
C MET A 51 8.79 -4.57 5.80
N ALA A 52 9.60 -4.64 4.77
CA ALA A 52 10.85 -5.40 4.78
C ALA A 52 12.03 -4.45 4.90
N ARG A 53 12.94 -4.77 5.82
CA ARG A 53 14.13 -3.97 6.01
C ARG A 53 15.11 -4.19 4.87
N GLN A 54 15.62 -3.11 4.34
CA GLN A 54 16.59 -3.14 3.25
C GLN A 54 18.00 -3.00 3.81
N PRO A 55 19.01 -3.41 3.03
CA PRO A 55 20.40 -3.31 3.50
C PRO A 55 20.84 -1.90 3.84
N ASP A 56 20.21 -0.88 3.23
CA ASP A 56 20.57 0.51 3.51
C ASP A 56 19.86 1.07 4.74
N GLY A 57 19.08 0.26 5.44
CA GLY A 57 18.39 0.69 6.65
C GLY A 57 17.00 1.22 6.43
N ARG A 58 16.56 1.37 5.17
CA ARG A 58 15.19 1.75 4.89
C ARG A 58 14.29 0.52 4.91
N TRP A 59 13.01 0.77 5.11
CA TRP A 59 11.98 -0.27 5.05
C TRP A 59 11.16 -0.07 3.80
N MET A 60 10.75 -1.15 3.17
CA MET A 60 10.08 -1.08 1.89
C MET A 60 8.91 -2.05 1.84
N ALA A 61 7.85 -1.64 1.15
CA ALA A 61 6.74 -2.52 0.79
C ALA A 61 6.28 -2.16 -0.61
N SER A 62 5.83 -3.16 -1.35
CA SER A 62 5.28 -3.00 -2.69
C SER A 62 3.88 -3.59 -2.72
N LEU A 63 2.95 -2.84 -3.28
CA LEU A 63 1.55 -3.27 -3.37
C LEU A 63 1.00 -2.90 -4.73
N GLU A 64 0.01 -3.67 -5.19
CA GLU A 64 -0.78 -3.27 -6.34
C GLU A 64 -2.01 -2.53 -5.85
N LEU A 65 -2.16 -1.29 -6.29
CA LEU A 65 -3.22 -0.41 -5.85
C LEU A 65 -3.99 0.13 -7.04
N THR A 66 -5.25 0.51 -6.80
CA THR A 66 -6.04 1.20 -7.81
C THR A 66 -5.53 2.63 -7.94
N HIS A 67 -5.80 3.23 -9.10
CA HIS A 67 -5.51 4.66 -9.30
C HIS A 67 -6.38 5.51 -8.40
N GLY A 68 -5.87 6.68 -8.03
CA GLY A 68 -6.56 7.61 -7.17
C GLY A 68 -5.71 7.98 -5.97
N TYR A 69 -6.35 8.60 -5.00
CA TYR A 69 -5.68 9.00 -3.78
C TYR A 69 -5.90 7.93 -2.72
N HIS A 70 -4.83 7.60 -2.01
CA HIS A 70 -4.87 6.64 -0.91
C HIS A 70 -4.31 7.29 0.33
N GLU A 71 -4.96 7.04 1.46
CA GLU A 71 -4.48 7.50 2.75
C GLU A 71 -3.74 6.37 3.44
N TYR A 72 -2.60 6.69 4.00
CA TYR A 72 -1.80 5.68 4.66
C TYR A 72 -0.85 6.31 5.67
N LEU A 73 -0.29 5.48 6.52
CA LEU A 73 0.80 5.88 7.40
C LEU A 73 1.64 4.66 7.73
N PHE A 74 2.78 4.91 8.34
CA PHE A 74 3.64 3.85 8.84
C PHE A 74 3.45 3.69 10.33
N LEU A 75 3.52 2.45 10.80
CA LEU A 75 3.63 2.17 12.24
C LEU A 75 5.06 1.75 12.50
N VAL A 76 5.83 2.62 13.11
CA VAL A 76 7.24 2.39 13.40
C VAL A 76 7.34 1.98 14.86
N ASP A 77 7.59 0.71 15.10
CA ASP A 77 7.59 0.14 16.44
C ASP A 77 6.31 0.50 17.20
N GLY A 78 5.18 0.44 16.48
CA GLY A 78 3.87 0.70 17.04
C GLY A 78 3.46 2.17 17.08
N LYS A 79 4.31 3.08 16.63
CA LYS A 79 4.00 4.52 16.64
C LYS A 79 3.66 4.99 15.24
N PRO A 80 2.56 5.75 15.08
CA PRO A 80 2.19 6.26 13.76
C PRO A 80 3.16 7.34 13.29
N VAL A 81 3.61 7.21 12.06
CA VAL A 81 4.54 8.15 11.44
C VAL A 81 4.03 8.44 10.04
N LEU A 82 3.85 9.71 9.72
CA LEU A 82 3.44 10.12 8.39
C LEU A 82 4.62 10.10 7.45
N ASP A 83 4.32 9.76 6.19
CA ASP A 83 5.34 9.75 5.15
C ASP A 83 5.65 11.18 4.74
N PRO A 84 6.88 11.66 4.91
CA PRO A 84 7.22 13.04 4.55
C PRO A 84 7.17 13.27 3.05
N ASN A 85 7.15 12.23 2.24
CA ASN A 85 7.08 12.35 0.79
C ASN A 85 5.66 12.29 0.26
N ALA A 86 4.67 12.11 1.13
CA ALA A 86 3.28 12.11 0.73
C ALA A 86 2.74 13.53 0.69
N THR A 87 1.62 13.73 -0.01
CA THR A 87 1.00 15.04 -0.12
C THR A 87 -0.20 15.13 0.80
N GLY A 88 -0.53 16.36 1.23
CA GLY A 88 -1.72 16.62 2.01
C GLY A 88 -1.50 16.56 3.49
N THR A 89 -2.57 16.80 4.25
CA THR A 89 -2.54 16.81 5.71
C THR A 89 -2.31 15.43 6.27
N TRP A 90 -2.93 14.44 5.67
CA TRP A 90 -2.68 13.04 5.97
C TRP A 90 -1.68 12.52 4.96
N ALA A 91 -1.05 11.40 5.27
CA ALA A 91 -0.21 10.76 4.28
C ALA A 91 -1.10 10.28 3.13
N MET A 92 -0.91 10.84 1.96
CA MET A 92 -1.71 10.50 0.79
C MET A 92 -0.81 10.34 -0.40
N LEU A 93 -1.15 9.38 -1.25
CA LEU A 93 -0.39 9.08 -2.44
C LEU A 93 -1.31 9.16 -3.65
N PRO A 94 -1.15 10.18 -4.50
CA PRO A 94 -1.92 10.23 -5.75
C PRO A 94 -1.38 9.21 -6.73
N LEU A 95 -2.27 8.38 -7.21
CA LEU A 95 -1.90 7.29 -8.12
C LEU A 95 -2.60 7.40 -9.46
#